data_519d408abb2d1e9a68272a734b7e8285
#
_entry.id   519d408abb2d1e9a68272a734b7e8285
#
_cell.length_a   1.000
_cell.length_b   1.000
_cell.length_c   1.000
_cell.angle_alpha   90.00
_cell.angle_beta   90.00
_cell.angle_gamma   90.00
#
_symmetry.space_group_name_H-M   'P 1'
#
loop_
_entity.id
_entity.type
_entity.pdbx_description
1 polymer ?
#
loop_
_entity_poly.entity_id
_entity_poly.type
_entity_poly.pdbx_seq_one_letter_code
_entity_poly.pdbx_strand_id
1 'polypeptide(L)'
;MIIGINTRFLLTTKMEGFGWYTYEVCKRLVAQHPEHQFVFFFDRPFDTKFIFSENVKGVIVSPPARHPFLHAIWYEFSLKKALKKYKIDVFFSPDGYLSLGAKIPQIGVIHDINFEHYPKDLPYFSRTYLRYFFPKYARKATKIITVSNYSKADIQQKYGIDASKITVAWNGASELFKPIAEELKSETKLKYSDGEPYFIFVGAIHPRKNVQRLINAFIQFKQSNNSTTKLLIVGTSLWKDSKCQLSIPDEYTKEIIFTGHLPLENLAKLMASALALTYVPYFEGFGIPLLEAMQCGTPIIAGNLTSLPEVAGSAALYCNPFNIAEITEKMNQLEQSNELQHQLRTEGLNRSQLFSWDHSAAIVWKEIKATF
;
A
#
# COMPACT_ATOMS: atom_id res chain seq x y z
N MET A 1 0.73 8.84 29.34
CA MET A 1 -0.28 9.38 28.43
C MET A 1 -1.24 8.26 28.00
N ILE A 2 -2.45 8.63 27.62
CA ILE A 2 -3.43 7.70 27.03
C ILE A 2 -3.59 8.05 25.55
N ILE A 3 -3.09 7.18 24.68
CA ILE A 3 -3.07 7.39 23.23
C ILE A 3 -4.20 6.60 22.60
N GLY A 4 -5.15 7.28 21.97
CA GLY A 4 -6.22 6.63 21.24
C GLY A 4 -5.78 6.35 19.79
N ILE A 5 -5.99 5.14 19.30
CA ILE A 5 -5.63 4.76 17.94
C ILE A 5 -6.86 4.22 17.20
N ASN A 6 -7.07 4.70 15.98
CA ASN A 6 -8.05 4.13 15.07
C ASN A 6 -7.52 2.82 14.46
N THR A 7 -8.13 1.70 14.82
CA THR A 7 -7.69 0.36 14.40
C THR A 7 -8.74 -0.39 13.59
N ARG A 8 -9.70 0.31 12.99
CA ARG A 8 -10.80 -0.30 12.23
C ARG A 8 -10.36 -1.12 11.00
N PHE A 9 -9.13 -0.93 10.49
CA PHE A 9 -8.55 -1.70 9.39
C PHE A 9 -7.75 -2.92 9.83
N LEU A 10 -7.61 -3.18 11.13
CA LEU A 10 -7.10 -4.46 11.62
C LEU A 10 -8.20 -5.52 11.50
N LEU A 11 -8.24 -6.17 10.34
CA LEU A 11 -9.27 -7.15 9.99
C LEU A 11 -8.66 -8.55 9.94
N THR A 12 -9.33 -9.52 10.55
CA THR A 12 -8.84 -10.90 10.64
C THR A 12 -8.80 -11.61 9.30
N THR A 13 -9.81 -11.32 8.46
CA THR A 13 -10.01 -12.07 7.20
C THR A 13 -9.24 -11.50 6.02
N LYS A 14 -8.96 -10.20 6.01
CA LYS A 14 -8.29 -9.53 4.88
C LYS A 14 -7.69 -8.21 5.33
N MET A 15 -6.36 -8.19 5.49
CA MET A 15 -5.63 -6.92 5.67
C MET A 15 -5.10 -6.44 4.32
N GLU A 16 -5.41 -5.21 3.97
CA GLU A 16 -4.88 -4.47 2.83
C GLU A 16 -3.88 -3.40 3.30
N GLY A 17 -3.35 -2.58 2.41
CA GLY A 17 -2.27 -1.64 2.72
C GLY A 17 -2.45 -0.81 4.00
N PHE A 18 -3.64 -0.22 4.23
CA PHE A 18 -3.93 0.50 5.49
C PHE A 18 -3.90 -0.40 6.73
N GLY A 19 -4.37 -1.65 6.59
CA GLY A 19 -4.35 -2.63 7.66
C GLY A 19 -2.92 -3.02 8.03
N TRP A 20 -2.08 -3.30 7.03
CA TRP A 20 -0.66 -3.64 7.26
C TRP A 20 0.11 -2.46 7.85
N TYR A 21 -0.08 -1.24 7.33
CA TYR A 21 0.51 -0.05 7.94
C TYR A 21 0.11 0.08 9.41
N THR A 22 -1.19 -0.03 9.70
CA THR A 22 -1.71 0.05 11.08
C THR A 22 -1.11 -1.03 11.98
N TYR A 23 -1.04 -2.27 11.47
CA TYR A 23 -0.48 -3.40 12.20
C TYR A 23 0.99 -3.16 12.56
N GLU A 24 1.81 -2.85 11.57
CA GLU A 24 3.26 -2.74 11.71
C GLU A 24 3.67 -1.55 12.59
N VAL A 25 2.99 -0.40 12.41
CA VAL A 25 3.27 0.80 13.22
C VAL A 25 2.75 0.62 14.65
N CYS A 26 1.51 0.16 14.83
CA CYS A 26 0.94 0.03 16.18
C CYS A 26 1.65 -1.02 17.02
N LYS A 27 2.02 -2.17 16.43
CA LYS A 27 2.78 -3.22 17.13
C LYS A 27 4.09 -2.67 17.70
N ARG A 28 4.81 -1.85 16.93
CA ARG A 28 6.07 -1.21 17.35
C ARG A 28 5.84 -0.13 18.39
N LEU A 29 4.86 0.74 18.18
CA LEU A 29 4.55 1.82 19.13
C LEU A 29 4.28 1.27 20.53
N VAL A 30 3.42 0.26 20.65
CA VAL A 30 3.04 -0.27 21.96
C VAL A 30 4.17 -1.05 22.64
N ALA A 31 4.99 -1.75 21.86
CA ALA A 31 6.14 -2.50 22.39
C ALA A 31 7.30 -1.59 22.83
N GLN A 32 7.55 -0.50 22.09
CA GLN A 32 8.66 0.42 22.36
C GLN A 32 8.32 1.46 23.45
N HIS A 33 7.03 1.62 23.80
CA HIS A 33 6.57 2.63 24.76
C HIS A 33 5.63 2.03 25.83
N PRO A 34 6.12 1.06 26.61
CA PRO A 34 5.31 0.35 27.63
C PRO A 34 4.83 1.27 28.77
N GLU A 35 5.48 2.42 28.98
CA GLU A 35 5.11 3.43 29.98
C GLU A 35 3.84 4.20 29.62
N HIS A 36 3.30 4.02 28.40
CA HIS A 36 2.08 4.67 27.95
C HIS A 36 0.93 3.69 27.80
N GLN A 37 -0.30 4.19 27.93
CA GLN A 37 -1.51 3.41 27.70
C GLN A 37 -2.04 3.66 26.28
N PHE A 38 -2.41 2.59 25.59
CA PHE A 38 -2.98 2.66 24.25
C PHE A 38 -4.43 2.17 24.25
N VAL A 39 -5.34 2.93 23.64
CA VAL A 39 -6.74 2.54 23.45
C VAL A 39 -7.00 2.36 21.96
N PHE A 40 -7.20 1.12 21.55
CA PHE A 40 -7.49 0.76 20.16
C PHE A 40 -8.98 0.80 19.92
N PHE A 41 -9.41 1.68 19.00
CA PHE A 41 -10.83 1.85 18.66
C PHE A 41 -11.16 1.05 17.39
N PHE A 42 -11.96 0.00 17.58
CA PHE A 42 -12.50 -0.83 16.50
C PHE A 42 -13.95 -0.44 16.21
N ASP A 43 -14.41 -0.59 14.97
CA ASP A 43 -15.80 -0.37 14.60
C ASP A 43 -16.66 -1.66 14.62
N ARG A 44 -16.06 -2.77 15.01
CA ARG A 44 -16.65 -4.12 15.04
C ARG A 44 -15.86 -5.05 15.97
N PRO A 45 -16.38 -6.29 16.27
CA PRO A 45 -15.59 -7.30 16.96
C PRO A 45 -14.24 -7.53 16.31
N PHE A 46 -13.20 -7.68 17.10
CA PHE A 46 -11.81 -7.83 16.68
C PHE A 46 -11.19 -9.09 17.27
N ASP A 47 -10.11 -9.56 16.68
CA ASP A 47 -9.32 -10.68 17.18
C ASP A 47 -8.34 -10.19 18.26
N THR A 48 -8.19 -10.95 19.32
CA THR A 48 -7.27 -10.64 20.43
C THR A 48 -5.81 -10.58 20.02
N LYS A 49 -5.41 -11.20 18.89
CA LYS A 49 -4.08 -11.08 18.32
C LYS A 49 -3.66 -9.65 17.97
N PHE A 50 -4.62 -8.72 17.86
CA PHE A 50 -4.36 -7.30 17.65
C PHE A 50 -4.14 -6.51 18.95
N ILE A 51 -4.27 -7.16 20.09
CA ILE A 51 -3.89 -6.60 21.40
C ILE A 51 -2.43 -7.03 21.63
N PHE A 52 -1.51 -6.24 21.14
CA PHE A 52 -0.08 -6.61 21.02
C PHE A 52 0.67 -6.66 22.35
N SER A 53 0.13 -6.03 23.42
CA SER A 53 0.79 -5.88 24.71
C SER A 53 -0.24 -5.53 25.80
N GLU A 54 0.14 -5.70 27.08
CA GLU A 54 -0.71 -5.43 28.26
C GLU A 54 -1.10 -3.95 28.41
N ASN A 55 -0.31 -3.03 27.83
CA ASN A 55 -0.61 -1.61 27.83
C ASN A 55 -1.65 -1.19 26.78
N VAL A 56 -2.26 -2.17 26.08
CA VAL A 56 -3.28 -1.94 25.04
C VAL A 56 -4.66 -2.36 25.52
N LYS A 57 -5.62 -1.47 25.38
CA LYS A 57 -7.06 -1.74 25.61
C LYS A 57 -7.82 -1.67 24.29
N GLY A 58 -8.43 -2.79 23.85
CA GLY A 58 -9.36 -2.80 22.72
C GLY A 58 -10.75 -2.32 23.10
N VAL A 59 -11.34 -1.45 22.28
CA VAL A 59 -12.68 -0.88 22.50
C VAL A 59 -13.47 -0.94 21.19
N ILE A 60 -14.67 -1.54 21.24
CA ILE A 60 -15.62 -1.50 20.13
C ILE A 60 -16.46 -0.24 20.23
N VAL A 61 -16.47 0.55 19.14
CA VAL A 61 -17.26 1.78 19.00
C VAL A 61 -18.28 1.58 17.88
N SER A 62 -19.56 1.54 18.23
CA SER A 62 -20.67 1.37 17.26
C SER A 62 -21.13 2.73 16.70
N PRO A 63 -21.78 2.73 15.50
CA PRO A 63 -22.06 1.62 14.58
C PRO A 63 -20.84 1.27 13.72
N PRO A 64 -20.84 0.09 13.03
CA PRO A 64 -19.75 -0.24 12.08
C PRO A 64 -19.64 0.78 10.95
N ALA A 65 -18.45 1.36 10.78
CA ALA A 65 -18.19 2.43 9.79
C ALA A 65 -17.90 1.81 8.40
N ARG A 66 -18.92 1.23 7.74
CA ARG A 66 -18.79 0.56 6.44
C ARG A 66 -19.34 1.35 5.25
N HIS A 67 -20.04 2.44 5.50
CA HIS A 67 -20.66 3.29 4.49
C HIS A 67 -20.33 4.75 4.79
N PRO A 68 -20.15 5.63 3.79
CA PRO A 68 -19.80 7.04 3.99
C PRO A 68 -20.65 7.78 5.03
N PHE A 69 -21.98 7.54 5.04
CA PHE A 69 -22.85 8.11 6.07
C PHE A 69 -22.54 7.62 7.49
N LEU A 70 -22.26 6.31 7.64
CA LEU A 70 -21.87 5.74 8.94
C LEU A 70 -20.48 6.21 9.39
N HIS A 71 -19.58 6.56 8.44
CA HIS A 71 -18.31 7.20 8.79
C HIS A 71 -18.53 8.53 9.51
N ALA A 72 -19.41 9.40 9.00
CA ALA A 72 -19.71 10.67 9.65
C ALA A 72 -20.27 10.48 11.06
N ILE A 73 -21.23 9.55 11.23
CA ILE A 73 -21.77 9.21 12.56
C ILE A 73 -20.68 8.69 13.49
N TRP A 74 -19.85 7.78 12.99
CA TRP A 74 -18.80 7.15 13.78
C TRP A 74 -17.76 8.17 14.27
N TYR A 75 -17.22 9.01 13.39
CA TYR A 75 -16.17 9.97 13.74
C TYR A 75 -16.69 11.16 14.53
N GLU A 76 -17.85 11.71 14.18
CA GLU A 76 -18.33 12.96 14.79
C GLU A 76 -19.13 12.75 16.08
N PHE A 77 -19.72 11.57 16.27
CA PHE A 77 -20.51 11.29 17.46
C PHE A 77 -19.92 10.17 18.31
N SER A 78 -19.80 8.97 17.77
CA SER A 78 -19.43 7.78 18.55
C SER A 78 -17.97 7.82 19.01
N LEU A 79 -17.03 8.05 18.10
CA LEU A 79 -15.61 8.17 18.44
C LEU A 79 -15.35 9.37 19.34
N LYS A 80 -15.92 10.54 19.02
CA LYS A 80 -15.80 11.74 19.87
C LYS A 80 -16.22 11.48 21.32
N LYS A 81 -17.34 10.76 21.53
CA LYS A 81 -17.81 10.35 22.86
C LYS A 81 -16.83 9.37 23.53
N ALA A 82 -16.31 8.42 22.76
CA ALA A 82 -15.33 7.45 23.23
C ALA A 82 -14.01 8.13 23.63
N LEU A 83 -13.46 9.04 22.80
CA LEU A 83 -12.26 9.82 23.15
C LEU A 83 -12.40 10.54 24.48
N LYS A 84 -13.54 11.17 24.75
CA LYS A 84 -13.82 11.81 26.04
C LYS A 84 -13.96 10.79 27.19
N LYS A 85 -14.69 9.68 26.97
CA LYS A 85 -14.93 8.63 27.97
C LYS A 85 -13.63 7.99 28.47
N TYR A 86 -12.70 7.72 27.54
CA TYR A 86 -11.42 7.08 27.84
C TYR A 86 -10.30 8.09 28.14
N LYS A 87 -10.63 9.38 28.26
CA LYS A 87 -9.69 10.46 28.60
C LYS A 87 -8.45 10.47 27.70
N ILE A 88 -8.67 10.34 26.37
CA ILE A 88 -7.59 10.28 25.39
C ILE A 88 -6.87 11.63 25.32
N ASP A 89 -5.56 11.60 25.48
CA ASP A 89 -4.69 12.78 25.39
C ASP A 89 -4.42 13.17 23.93
N VAL A 90 -4.11 12.18 23.07
CA VAL A 90 -3.90 12.34 21.63
C VAL A 90 -4.56 11.21 20.85
N PHE A 91 -5.11 11.54 19.69
CA PHE A 91 -5.71 10.55 18.79
C PHE A 91 -4.84 10.38 17.53
N PHE A 92 -4.42 9.15 17.26
CA PHE A 92 -3.68 8.75 16.06
C PHE A 92 -4.60 7.96 15.13
N SER A 93 -4.66 8.38 13.86
CA SER A 93 -5.49 7.74 12.83
C SER A 93 -4.63 7.31 11.64
N PRO A 94 -4.27 6.01 11.55
CA PRO A 94 -3.43 5.48 10.48
C PRO A 94 -4.05 5.54 9.08
N ASP A 95 -5.32 5.87 8.95
CA ASP A 95 -6.08 5.96 7.69
C ASP A 95 -6.51 7.39 7.32
N GLY A 96 -6.07 8.38 8.11
CA GLY A 96 -6.29 9.80 7.85
C GLY A 96 -7.67 10.36 8.22
N TYR A 97 -8.63 9.53 8.63
CA TYR A 97 -9.93 10.01 9.08
C TYR A 97 -9.85 10.55 10.51
N LEU A 98 -10.39 11.72 10.76
CA LEU A 98 -10.36 12.39 12.06
C LEU A 98 -11.78 12.78 12.54
N SER A 99 -11.91 13.12 13.82
CA SER A 99 -13.11 13.75 14.34
C SER A 99 -12.97 15.27 14.31
N LEU A 100 -13.77 15.94 13.47
CA LEU A 100 -13.75 17.41 13.35
C LEU A 100 -14.19 18.09 14.65
N GLY A 101 -15.12 17.45 15.37
CA GLY A 101 -15.69 17.97 16.60
C GLY A 101 -14.89 17.66 17.87
N ALA A 102 -13.86 16.81 17.84
CA ALA A 102 -13.01 16.55 19.00
C ALA A 102 -11.99 17.70 19.22
N LYS A 103 -11.75 18.03 20.52
CA LYS A 103 -10.87 19.15 20.89
C LYS A 103 -9.42 18.73 21.20
N ILE A 104 -9.16 17.43 21.31
CA ILE A 104 -7.81 16.90 21.57
C ILE A 104 -6.92 16.97 20.33
N PRO A 105 -5.59 16.96 20.48
CA PRO A 105 -4.65 16.80 19.36
C PRO A 105 -4.96 15.54 18.57
N GLN A 106 -4.87 15.64 17.24
CA GLN A 106 -5.12 14.53 16.33
C GLN A 106 -4.06 14.46 15.26
N ILE A 107 -3.51 13.27 15.03
CA ILE A 107 -2.53 12.99 13.99
C ILE A 107 -3.15 12.04 12.99
N GLY A 108 -3.19 12.44 11.73
CA GLY A 108 -3.74 11.61 10.64
C GLY A 108 -2.65 11.18 9.67
N VAL A 109 -2.69 9.93 9.23
CA VAL A 109 -1.83 9.46 8.13
C VAL A 109 -2.60 9.54 6.83
N ILE A 110 -2.21 10.45 5.96
CA ILE A 110 -2.79 10.56 4.61
C ILE A 110 -1.81 9.89 3.64
N HIS A 111 -2.12 8.66 3.23
CA HIS A 111 -1.25 7.88 2.37
C HIS A 111 -1.16 8.45 0.96
N ASP A 112 -2.30 8.85 0.40
CA ASP A 112 -2.42 9.58 -0.86
C ASP A 112 -3.78 10.28 -0.96
N ILE A 113 -3.96 11.06 -2.00
CA ILE A 113 -5.21 11.75 -2.33
C ILE A 113 -5.66 11.44 -3.77
N ASN A 114 -5.53 10.17 -4.20
CA ASN A 114 -5.88 9.72 -5.55
C ASN A 114 -7.31 10.12 -5.98
N PHE A 115 -8.24 10.17 -5.04
CA PHE A 115 -9.64 10.55 -5.27
C PHE A 115 -9.81 12.02 -5.70
N GLU A 116 -8.81 12.86 -5.50
CA GLU A 116 -8.80 14.23 -6.03
C GLU A 116 -8.41 14.28 -7.51
N HIS A 117 -7.51 13.38 -7.93
CA HIS A 117 -6.97 13.29 -9.29
C HIS A 117 -7.84 12.41 -10.18
N TYR A 118 -8.26 11.27 -9.67
CA TYR A 118 -9.03 10.25 -10.40
C TYR A 118 -10.37 9.93 -9.69
N PRO A 119 -11.26 10.92 -9.49
CA PRO A 119 -12.50 10.72 -8.73
C PRO A 119 -13.45 9.70 -9.39
N LYS A 120 -13.34 9.51 -10.71
CA LYS A 120 -14.19 8.56 -11.46
C LYS A 120 -13.83 7.09 -11.19
N ASP A 121 -12.66 6.81 -10.62
CA ASP A 121 -12.24 5.47 -10.24
C ASP A 121 -12.91 4.97 -8.95
N LEU A 122 -13.64 5.83 -8.27
CA LEU A 122 -14.35 5.53 -7.03
C LEU A 122 -15.87 5.64 -7.19
N PRO A 123 -16.65 4.87 -6.39
CA PRO A 123 -18.10 5.04 -6.31
C PRO A 123 -18.49 6.47 -5.92
N TYR A 124 -19.63 6.93 -6.43
CA TYR A 124 -20.08 8.32 -6.27
C TYR A 124 -20.09 8.80 -4.81
N PHE A 125 -20.69 8.05 -3.90
CA PHE A 125 -20.80 8.44 -2.50
C PHE A 125 -19.44 8.47 -1.80
N SER A 126 -18.57 7.49 -2.10
CA SER A 126 -17.23 7.43 -1.52
C SER A 126 -16.37 8.62 -1.96
N ARG A 127 -16.33 8.93 -3.27
CA ARG A 127 -15.56 10.07 -3.78
C ARG A 127 -16.06 11.40 -3.26
N THR A 128 -17.41 11.57 -3.15
CA THR A 128 -18.01 12.80 -2.64
C THR A 128 -17.67 13.00 -1.16
N TYR A 129 -17.76 11.93 -0.36
CA TYR A 129 -17.35 11.95 1.03
C TYR A 129 -15.87 12.33 1.19
N LEU A 130 -14.97 11.64 0.48
CA LEU A 130 -13.53 11.84 0.58
C LEU A 130 -13.15 13.28 0.18
N ARG A 131 -13.62 13.77 -0.97
CA ARG A 131 -13.34 15.12 -1.45
C ARG A 131 -13.91 16.23 -0.56
N TYR A 132 -14.99 15.96 0.17
CA TYR A 132 -15.55 16.91 1.12
C TYR A 132 -14.85 16.91 2.47
N PHE A 133 -14.51 15.73 3.00
CA PHE A 133 -14.00 15.59 4.36
C PHE A 133 -12.47 15.63 4.47
N PHE A 134 -11.72 15.07 3.54
CA PHE A 134 -10.26 14.99 3.66
C PHE A 134 -9.57 16.35 3.73
N PRO A 135 -9.96 17.38 2.94
CA PRO A 135 -9.43 18.73 3.13
C PRO A 135 -9.68 19.28 4.55
N LYS A 136 -10.83 18.93 5.15
CA LYS A 136 -11.17 19.34 6.52
C LYS A 136 -10.36 18.57 7.55
N TYR A 137 -10.16 17.26 7.34
CA TYR A 137 -9.29 16.45 8.19
C TYR A 137 -7.83 16.94 8.14
N ALA A 138 -7.32 17.25 6.96
CA ALA A 138 -5.98 17.81 6.80
C ALA A 138 -5.81 19.15 7.55
N ARG A 139 -6.80 20.04 7.49
CA ARG A 139 -6.78 21.29 8.26
C ARG A 139 -6.93 21.06 9.76
N LYS A 140 -7.78 20.11 10.17
CA LYS A 140 -8.04 19.76 11.58
C LYS A 140 -6.86 19.08 12.25
N ALA A 141 -6.12 18.23 11.54
CA ALA A 141 -4.98 17.51 12.09
C ALA A 141 -3.98 18.47 12.77
N THR A 142 -3.47 18.11 13.93
CA THR A 142 -2.35 18.80 14.58
C THR A 142 -1.07 18.57 13.77
N LYS A 143 -0.85 17.31 13.36
CA LYS A 143 0.20 16.88 12.44
C LYS A 143 -0.38 15.90 11.42
N ILE A 144 0.20 15.91 10.25
CA ILE A 144 -0.10 14.95 9.18
C ILE A 144 1.16 14.12 8.94
N ILE A 145 0.99 12.81 8.87
CA ILE A 145 2.03 11.91 8.39
C ILE A 145 1.64 11.46 6.99
N THR A 146 2.59 11.33 6.11
CA THR A 146 2.39 10.76 4.78
C THR A 146 3.54 9.85 4.41
N VAL A 147 3.39 9.08 3.35
CA VAL A 147 4.26 7.95 3.04
C VAL A 147 5.30 8.23 1.95
N SER A 148 5.29 9.44 1.37
CA SER A 148 6.27 9.86 0.37
C SER A 148 6.38 11.37 0.28
N ASN A 149 7.50 11.89 -0.27
CA ASN A 149 7.65 13.31 -0.56
C ASN A 149 6.68 13.75 -1.67
N TYR A 150 6.40 12.85 -2.63
CA TYR A 150 5.37 13.10 -3.62
C TYR A 150 4.01 13.37 -2.96
N SER A 151 3.53 12.48 -2.08
CA SER A 151 2.26 12.66 -1.37
C SER A 151 2.27 13.90 -0.47
N LYS A 152 3.42 14.25 0.14
CA LYS A 152 3.58 15.49 0.90
C LYS A 152 3.34 16.72 0.01
N ALA A 153 4.01 16.79 -1.13
CA ALA A 153 3.87 17.91 -2.08
C ALA A 153 2.43 18.00 -2.63
N ASP A 154 1.83 16.85 -2.93
CA ASP A 154 0.46 16.76 -3.44
C ASP A 154 -0.57 17.27 -2.41
N ILE A 155 -0.47 16.85 -1.16
CA ILE A 155 -1.34 17.30 -0.05
C ILE A 155 -1.15 18.81 0.17
N GLN A 156 0.10 19.31 0.17
CA GLN A 156 0.39 20.73 0.29
C GLN A 156 -0.29 21.54 -0.80
N GLN A 157 -0.04 21.17 -2.04
CA GLN A 157 -0.54 21.88 -3.21
C GLN A 157 -2.08 21.85 -3.27
N LYS A 158 -2.67 20.66 -3.04
CA LYS A 158 -4.10 20.46 -3.21
C LYS A 158 -4.94 21.07 -2.10
N TYR A 159 -4.44 21.02 -0.85
CA TYR A 159 -5.21 21.45 0.32
C TYR A 159 -4.73 22.74 0.96
N GLY A 160 -3.62 23.31 0.48
CA GLY A 160 -3.03 24.53 1.04
C GLY A 160 -2.51 24.33 2.47
N ILE A 161 -1.94 23.16 2.77
CA ILE A 161 -1.41 22.83 4.10
C ILE A 161 0.06 23.23 4.19
N ASP A 162 0.45 23.85 5.31
CA ASP A 162 1.84 24.21 5.56
C ASP A 162 2.74 22.97 5.59
N ALA A 163 3.92 23.06 4.96
CA ALA A 163 4.90 21.98 4.88
C ALA A 163 5.37 21.47 6.25
N SER A 164 5.48 22.38 7.24
CA SER A 164 5.90 22.05 8.60
C SER A 164 4.90 21.18 9.36
N LYS A 165 3.67 21.13 8.87
CA LYS A 165 2.60 20.29 9.41
C LYS A 165 2.64 18.86 8.87
N ILE A 166 3.39 18.61 7.79
CA ILE A 166 3.41 17.33 7.09
C ILE A 166 4.79 16.69 7.22
N THR A 167 4.84 15.52 7.86
CA THR A 167 6.05 14.71 8.02
C THR A 167 5.95 13.45 7.16
N VAL A 168 7.05 13.12 6.47
CA VAL A 168 7.16 11.91 5.66
C VAL A 168 7.68 10.77 6.54
N ALA A 169 6.95 9.65 6.57
CA ALA A 169 7.37 8.39 7.16
C ALA A 169 7.19 7.31 6.11
N TRP A 170 8.25 6.92 5.44
CA TRP A 170 8.23 5.88 4.41
C TRP A 170 7.76 4.55 4.99
N ASN A 171 7.04 3.76 4.21
CA ASN A 171 6.64 2.42 4.60
C ASN A 171 7.86 1.48 4.65
N GLY A 172 7.76 0.43 5.47
CA GLY A 172 8.59 -0.75 5.37
C GLY A 172 7.90 -1.86 4.57
N ALA A 173 8.54 -3.02 4.48
CA ALA A 173 7.92 -4.25 4.02
C ALA A 173 8.18 -5.39 5.03
N SER A 174 7.54 -6.54 4.81
CA SER A 174 7.69 -7.70 5.69
C SER A 174 9.06 -8.37 5.48
N GLU A 175 9.67 -8.86 6.54
CA GLU A 175 10.93 -9.63 6.51
C GLU A 175 10.81 -10.97 5.76
N LEU A 176 9.60 -11.40 5.42
CA LEU A 176 9.36 -12.56 4.56
C LEU A 176 9.84 -12.33 3.12
N PHE A 177 9.86 -11.07 2.67
CA PHE A 177 10.40 -10.71 1.35
C PHE A 177 11.92 -10.66 1.43
N LYS A 178 12.57 -11.68 0.88
CA LYS A 178 14.02 -11.83 0.82
C LYS A 178 14.42 -12.73 -0.33
N PRO A 179 15.68 -12.70 -0.77
CA PRO A 179 16.19 -13.67 -1.73
C PRO A 179 16.03 -15.11 -1.21
N ILE A 180 15.73 -16.02 -2.11
CA ILE A 180 15.57 -17.47 -1.80
C ILE A 180 16.52 -18.30 -2.66
N ALA A 181 16.76 -19.55 -2.25
CA ALA A 181 17.61 -20.49 -2.99
C ALA A 181 17.03 -20.86 -4.36
N GLU A 182 17.89 -21.20 -5.32
CA GLU A 182 17.46 -21.49 -6.73
C GLU A 182 16.54 -22.71 -6.82
N GLU A 183 16.73 -23.70 -5.93
CA GLU A 183 15.85 -24.88 -5.84
C GLU A 183 14.42 -24.46 -5.54
N LEU A 184 14.24 -23.55 -4.57
CA LEU A 184 12.91 -23.06 -4.18
C LEU A 184 12.30 -22.16 -5.26
N LYS A 185 13.13 -21.42 -6.02
CA LYS A 185 12.67 -20.68 -7.20
C LYS A 185 12.16 -21.62 -8.28
N SER A 186 12.89 -22.72 -8.54
CA SER A 186 12.52 -23.74 -9.52
C SER A 186 11.20 -24.42 -9.16
N GLU A 187 11.03 -24.82 -7.90
CA GLU A 187 9.78 -25.37 -7.38
C GLU A 187 8.61 -24.39 -7.52
N THR A 188 8.86 -23.12 -7.20
CA THR A 188 7.85 -22.07 -7.31
C THR A 188 7.43 -21.83 -8.76
N LYS A 189 8.38 -21.78 -9.70
CA LYS A 189 8.10 -21.67 -11.13
C LYS A 189 7.31 -22.88 -11.63
N LEU A 190 7.72 -24.09 -11.28
CA LEU A 190 7.00 -25.32 -11.65
C LEU A 190 5.56 -25.27 -11.22
N LYS A 191 5.30 -24.81 -9.98
CA LYS A 191 3.95 -24.77 -9.40
C LYS A 191 3.03 -23.74 -10.06
N TYR A 192 3.56 -22.56 -10.43
CA TYR A 192 2.73 -21.42 -10.82
C TYR A 192 2.86 -20.99 -12.28
N SER A 193 3.91 -21.41 -12.97
CA SER A 193 4.18 -21.04 -14.37
C SER A 193 4.65 -22.21 -15.23
N ASP A 194 4.42 -23.47 -14.83
CA ASP A 194 4.86 -24.69 -15.53
C ASP A 194 6.38 -24.73 -15.75
N GLY A 195 7.15 -24.13 -14.83
CA GLY A 195 8.61 -24.02 -14.92
C GLY A 195 9.13 -22.80 -15.69
N GLU A 196 8.26 -22.08 -16.38
CA GLU A 196 8.64 -20.95 -17.22
C GLU A 196 8.96 -19.69 -16.42
N PRO A 197 9.84 -18.79 -16.94
CA PRO A 197 10.01 -17.46 -16.38
C PRO A 197 8.70 -16.68 -16.37
N TYR A 198 8.58 -15.68 -15.49
CA TYR A 198 7.39 -14.86 -15.49
C TYR A 198 7.63 -13.43 -15.00
N PHE A 199 6.91 -12.50 -15.60
CA PHE A 199 6.64 -11.20 -15.02
C PHE A 199 5.54 -11.32 -13.97
N ILE A 200 5.65 -10.56 -12.89
CA ILE A 200 4.63 -10.57 -11.81
C ILE A 200 4.03 -9.17 -11.63
N PHE A 201 2.72 -9.12 -11.48
CA PHE A 201 1.98 -7.97 -10.96
C PHE A 201 1.39 -8.33 -9.60
N VAL A 202 1.48 -7.41 -8.62
CA VAL A 202 0.91 -7.59 -7.28
C VAL A 202 0.03 -6.41 -6.91
N GLY A 203 -1.23 -6.70 -6.56
CA GLY A 203 -2.16 -5.68 -6.08
C GLY A 203 -3.62 -5.97 -6.40
N ALA A 204 -4.52 -5.21 -5.78
CA ALA A 204 -5.93 -5.28 -6.14
C ALA A 204 -6.15 -4.86 -7.59
N ILE A 205 -7.02 -5.56 -8.30
CA ILE A 205 -7.41 -5.19 -9.67
C ILE A 205 -8.37 -4.00 -9.56
N HIS A 206 -7.81 -2.83 -9.83
CA HIS A 206 -8.49 -1.53 -9.75
C HIS A 206 -8.02 -0.66 -10.92
N PRO A 207 -8.84 0.25 -11.50
CA PRO A 207 -8.45 1.06 -12.66
C PRO A 207 -7.08 1.71 -12.51
N ARG A 208 -6.81 2.37 -11.37
CA ARG A 208 -5.52 3.05 -11.11
C ARG A 208 -4.29 2.14 -11.14
N LYS A 209 -4.48 0.82 -10.92
CA LYS A 209 -3.39 -0.17 -11.00
C LYS A 209 -3.02 -0.56 -12.43
N ASN A 210 -3.83 -0.14 -13.40
CA ASN A 210 -3.53 -0.16 -14.83
C ASN A 210 -3.29 -1.56 -15.43
N VAL A 211 -3.92 -2.58 -14.84
CA VAL A 211 -3.69 -4.00 -15.18
C VAL A 211 -4.04 -4.29 -16.64
N GLN A 212 -5.07 -3.66 -17.22
CA GLN A 212 -5.42 -3.89 -18.63
C GLN A 212 -4.31 -3.42 -19.59
N ARG A 213 -3.65 -2.27 -19.32
CA ARG A 213 -2.53 -1.84 -20.17
C ARG A 213 -1.31 -2.74 -20.00
N LEU A 214 -1.06 -3.23 -18.79
CA LEU A 214 -0.03 -4.22 -18.55
C LEU A 214 -0.29 -5.50 -19.35
N ILE A 215 -1.52 -6.01 -19.37
CA ILE A 215 -1.92 -7.16 -20.18
C ILE A 215 -1.68 -6.89 -21.67
N ASN A 216 -2.11 -5.74 -22.16
CA ASN A 216 -1.92 -5.37 -23.57
C ASN A 216 -0.44 -5.26 -23.93
N ALA A 217 0.40 -4.73 -23.05
CA ALA A 217 1.84 -4.65 -23.25
C ALA A 217 2.48 -6.05 -23.24
N PHE A 218 2.05 -6.93 -22.37
CA PHE A 218 2.50 -8.32 -22.35
C PHE A 218 2.10 -9.08 -23.62
N ILE A 219 0.89 -8.89 -24.12
CA ILE A 219 0.46 -9.47 -25.41
C ILE A 219 1.36 -8.98 -26.55
N GLN A 220 1.63 -7.68 -26.61
CA GLN A 220 2.55 -7.10 -27.61
C GLN A 220 3.99 -7.65 -27.45
N PHE A 221 4.45 -7.85 -26.22
CA PHE A 221 5.72 -8.51 -25.92
C PHE A 221 5.76 -9.94 -26.48
N LYS A 222 4.72 -10.75 -26.28
CA LYS A 222 4.64 -12.11 -26.83
C LYS A 222 4.58 -12.13 -28.35
N GLN A 223 3.91 -11.17 -28.98
CA GLN A 223 3.85 -11.04 -30.45
C GLN A 223 5.19 -10.67 -31.09
N SER A 224 6.02 -9.93 -30.35
CA SER A 224 7.34 -9.49 -30.84
C SER A 224 8.45 -10.52 -30.62
N ASN A 225 8.22 -11.55 -29.80
CA ASN A 225 9.21 -12.54 -29.39
C ASN A 225 8.62 -13.94 -29.33
N ASN A 226 9.44 -14.97 -29.55
CA ASN A 226 9.08 -16.36 -29.27
C ASN A 226 9.36 -16.72 -27.78
N SER A 227 9.06 -15.82 -26.87
CA SER A 227 9.32 -16.00 -25.45
C SER A 227 8.33 -16.97 -24.81
N THR A 228 8.82 -17.84 -23.92
CA THR A 228 7.99 -18.70 -23.06
C THR A 228 7.54 -18.02 -21.77
N THR A 229 8.07 -16.83 -21.49
CA THR A 229 7.77 -16.04 -20.28
C THR A 229 6.27 -15.78 -20.13
N LYS A 230 5.75 -15.98 -18.91
CA LYS A 230 4.35 -15.79 -18.56
C LYS A 230 4.11 -14.48 -17.79
N LEU A 231 2.85 -14.09 -17.63
CA LEU A 231 2.45 -12.98 -16.77
C LEU A 231 1.59 -13.51 -15.62
N LEU A 232 2.05 -13.36 -14.38
CA LEU A 232 1.30 -13.71 -13.19
C LEU A 232 0.66 -12.45 -12.57
N ILE A 233 -0.65 -12.48 -12.38
CA ILE A 233 -1.42 -11.39 -11.76
C ILE A 233 -1.90 -11.86 -10.39
N VAL A 234 -1.26 -11.34 -9.33
CA VAL A 234 -1.57 -11.67 -7.94
C VAL A 234 -2.46 -10.60 -7.34
N GLY A 235 -3.67 -11.02 -6.94
CA GLY A 235 -4.67 -10.15 -6.34
C GLY A 235 -6.07 -10.44 -6.82
N THR A 236 -7.04 -9.73 -6.27
CA THR A 236 -8.46 -9.89 -6.60
C THR A 236 -9.07 -8.56 -7.00
N SER A 237 -10.14 -8.60 -7.79
CA SER A 237 -10.94 -7.41 -8.06
C SER A 237 -11.62 -6.93 -6.78
N LEU A 238 -11.51 -5.63 -6.48
CA LEU A 238 -12.21 -5.00 -5.35
C LEU A 238 -13.68 -4.77 -5.64
N TRP A 239 -14.07 -4.74 -6.90
CA TRP A 239 -15.40 -4.38 -7.35
C TRP A 239 -15.96 -5.49 -8.23
N LYS A 240 -17.20 -5.93 -7.96
CA LYS A 240 -17.97 -6.81 -8.85
C LYS A 240 -18.48 -6.07 -10.12
N ASP A 241 -18.18 -4.79 -10.26
CA ASP A 241 -18.68 -3.95 -11.34
C ASP A 241 -17.87 -4.11 -12.63
N SER A 242 -18.57 -3.96 -13.75
CA SER A 242 -18.10 -4.03 -15.15
C SER A 242 -16.90 -3.13 -15.50
N LYS A 243 -16.55 -2.16 -14.64
CA LYS A 243 -15.42 -1.23 -14.86
C LYS A 243 -14.04 -1.87 -14.74
N CYS A 244 -13.93 -3.05 -14.15
CA CYS A 244 -12.69 -3.81 -13.99
C CYS A 244 -12.69 -5.11 -14.78
N GLN A 245 -13.56 -5.24 -15.78
CA GLN A 245 -13.57 -6.40 -16.65
C GLN A 245 -12.34 -6.35 -17.56
N LEU A 246 -11.40 -7.27 -17.31
CA LEU A 246 -10.19 -7.40 -18.13
C LEU A 246 -10.52 -8.15 -19.40
N SER A 247 -10.00 -7.69 -20.53
CA SER A 247 -10.13 -8.32 -21.83
C SER A 247 -8.83 -9.05 -22.16
N ILE A 248 -8.90 -10.36 -22.35
CA ILE A 248 -7.75 -11.22 -22.70
C ILE A 248 -8.19 -12.05 -23.89
N PRO A 249 -7.49 -12.01 -25.03
CA PRO A 249 -7.76 -12.91 -26.14
C PRO A 249 -7.53 -14.37 -25.74
N ASP A 250 -8.34 -15.28 -26.28
CA ASP A 250 -8.36 -16.70 -25.89
C ASP A 250 -6.97 -17.36 -26.03
N GLU A 251 -6.20 -16.97 -27.01
CA GLU A 251 -4.85 -17.49 -27.28
C GLU A 251 -3.84 -17.21 -26.14
N TYR A 252 -4.05 -16.15 -25.33
CA TYR A 252 -3.16 -15.76 -24.22
C TYR A 252 -3.67 -16.23 -22.84
N THR A 253 -4.78 -16.94 -22.76
CA THR A 253 -5.36 -17.35 -21.46
C THR A 253 -4.47 -18.30 -20.67
N LYS A 254 -3.61 -19.06 -21.33
CA LYS A 254 -2.60 -19.93 -20.71
C LYS A 254 -1.31 -19.20 -20.35
N GLU A 255 -1.10 -18.02 -20.91
CA GLU A 255 0.09 -17.19 -20.71
C GLU A 255 -0.09 -16.16 -19.61
N ILE A 256 -1.34 -15.78 -19.33
CA ILE A 256 -1.70 -14.77 -18.31
C ILE A 256 -2.46 -15.47 -17.18
N ILE A 257 -1.80 -15.64 -16.05
CA ILE A 257 -2.24 -16.48 -14.94
C ILE A 257 -2.71 -15.59 -13.79
N PHE A 258 -3.98 -15.74 -13.40
CA PHE A 258 -4.55 -15.11 -12.22
C PHE A 258 -4.47 -16.04 -11.02
N THR A 259 -3.65 -15.71 -10.04
CA THR A 259 -3.49 -16.54 -8.84
C THR A 259 -4.54 -16.25 -7.76
N GLY A 260 -5.28 -15.13 -7.89
CA GLY A 260 -6.12 -14.63 -6.80
C GLY A 260 -5.30 -14.07 -5.63
N HIS A 261 -5.90 -14.00 -4.46
CA HIS A 261 -5.21 -13.61 -3.23
C HIS A 261 -4.37 -14.76 -2.68
N LEU A 262 -3.13 -14.51 -2.34
CA LEU A 262 -2.21 -15.49 -1.78
C LEU A 262 -1.82 -15.13 -0.34
N PRO A 263 -1.54 -16.13 0.51
CA PRO A 263 -0.85 -15.92 1.78
C PRO A 263 0.51 -15.23 1.55
N LEU A 264 0.93 -14.43 2.52
CA LEU A 264 2.13 -13.58 2.39
C LEU A 264 3.41 -14.39 2.09
N GLU A 265 3.54 -15.57 2.71
CA GLU A 265 4.68 -16.47 2.46
C GLU A 265 4.75 -16.97 1.02
N ASN A 266 3.60 -17.29 0.41
CA ASN A 266 3.53 -17.73 -0.98
C ASN A 266 3.79 -16.55 -1.94
N LEU A 267 3.28 -15.36 -1.60
CA LEU A 267 3.54 -14.14 -2.36
C LEU A 267 5.04 -13.80 -2.35
N ALA A 268 5.71 -13.91 -1.20
CA ALA A 268 7.15 -13.65 -1.09
C ALA A 268 7.97 -14.62 -1.95
N LYS A 269 7.63 -15.92 -1.96
CA LYS A 269 8.29 -16.91 -2.83
C LYS A 269 8.07 -16.59 -4.32
N LEU A 270 6.83 -16.25 -4.69
CA LEU A 270 6.50 -15.83 -6.05
C LEU A 270 7.27 -14.58 -6.47
N MET A 271 7.34 -13.56 -5.59
CA MET A 271 8.10 -12.34 -5.87
C MET A 271 9.56 -12.65 -6.09
N ALA A 272 10.18 -13.44 -5.20
CA ALA A 272 11.60 -13.79 -5.27
C ALA A 272 11.98 -14.69 -6.47
N SER A 273 10.99 -15.37 -7.07
CA SER A 273 11.18 -16.26 -8.24
C SER A 273 10.87 -15.58 -9.58
N ALA A 274 10.31 -14.38 -9.55
CA ALA A 274 9.92 -13.66 -10.76
C ALA A 274 11.13 -13.15 -11.56
N LEU A 275 10.98 -13.09 -12.87
CA LEU A 275 11.91 -12.40 -13.78
C LEU A 275 11.93 -10.91 -13.45
N ALA A 276 10.75 -10.30 -13.28
CA ALA A 276 10.59 -8.95 -12.79
C ALA A 276 9.20 -8.69 -12.22
N LEU A 277 9.13 -7.78 -11.25
CA LEU A 277 7.89 -7.09 -10.93
C LEU A 277 7.59 -6.08 -12.05
N THR A 278 6.40 -6.14 -12.64
CA THR A 278 5.90 -5.12 -13.56
C THR A 278 4.77 -4.34 -12.92
N TYR A 279 5.07 -3.12 -12.49
CA TYR A 279 4.17 -2.31 -11.69
C TYR A 279 4.02 -0.90 -12.27
N VAL A 280 2.98 -0.73 -13.08
CA VAL A 280 2.75 0.48 -13.90
C VAL A 280 1.44 1.20 -13.57
N PRO A 281 1.10 1.42 -12.28
CA PRO A 281 -0.07 2.20 -11.93
C PRO A 281 0.10 3.65 -12.40
N TYR A 282 -1.01 4.32 -12.65
CA TYR A 282 -0.96 5.75 -12.97
C TYR A 282 -1.05 6.66 -11.73
N PHE A 283 -1.35 6.09 -10.56
CA PHE A 283 -1.29 6.81 -9.30
C PHE A 283 -1.00 5.90 -8.11
N GLU A 284 0.00 6.26 -7.30
CA GLU A 284 0.38 5.61 -6.03
C GLU A 284 0.90 6.61 -5.01
N GLY A 285 0.56 6.37 -3.73
CA GLY A 285 1.13 7.15 -2.63
C GLY A 285 2.53 6.69 -2.22
N PHE A 286 2.85 5.38 -2.42
CA PHE A 286 4.18 4.81 -2.12
C PHE A 286 4.57 3.71 -3.10
N GLY A 287 3.81 2.62 -3.19
CA GLY A 287 4.14 1.47 -4.02
C GLY A 287 4.88 0.38 -3.22
N ILE A 288 4.26 -0.14 -2.16
CA ILE A 288 4.83 -1.23 -1.33
C ILE A 288 5.36 -2.40 -2.18
N PRO A 289 4.70 -2.86 -3.28
CA PRO A 289 5.23 -3.94 -4.12
C PRO A 289 6.63 -3.68 -4.69
N LEU A 290 7.02 -2.41 -4.91
CA LEU A 290 8.38 -2.10 -5.35
C LEU A 290 9.39 -2.45 -4.24
N LEU A 291 9.07 -2.09 -2.99
CA LEU A 291 9.93 -2.39 -1.85
C LEU A 291 10.03 -3.91 -1.60
N GLU A 292 8.91 -4.62 -1.71
CA GLU A 292 8.84 -6.08 -1.61
C GLU A 292 9.72 -6.75 -2.67
N ALA A 293 9.67 -6.28 -3.93
CA ALA A 293 10.52 -6.75 -5.01
C ALA A 293 12.00 -6.44 -4.77
N MET A 294 12.33 -5.23 -4.33
CA MET A 294 13.70 -4.84 -3.98
C MET A 294 14.28 -5.73 -2.88
N GLN A 295 13.52 -6.01 -1.82
CA GLN A 295 13.96 -6.92 -0.74
C GLN A 295 14.16 -8.36 -1.23
N CYS A 296 13.37 -8.83 -2.20
CA CYS A 296 13.55 -10.13 -2.84
C CYS A 296 14.74 -10.18 -3.82
N GLY A 297 15.33 -9.06 -4.16
CA GLY A 297 16.29 -8.95 -5.25
C GLY A 297 15.64 -9.22 -6.60
N THR A 298 14.38 -8.88 -6.77
CA THR A 298 13.64 -9.03 -8.04
C THR A 298 13.73 -7.73 -8.83
N PRO A 299 14.17 -7.76 -10.10
CA PRO A 299 14.18 -6.60 -10.99
C PRO A 299 12.81 -5.95 -11.10
N ILE A 300 12.76 -4.65 -11.41
CA ILE A 300 11.52 -3.89 -11.44
C ILE A 300 11.35 -3.15 -12.76
N ILE A 301 10.18 -3.27 -13.36
CA ILE A 301 9.66 -2.37 -14.40
C ILE A 301 8.56 -1.54 -13.74
N ALA A 302 8.72 -0.23 -13.66
CA ALA A 302 7.81 0.67 -12.95
C ALA A 302 7.30 1.81 -13.84
N GLY A 303 6.11 2.31 -13.53
CA GLY A 303 5.66 3.60 -14.06
C GLY A 303 6.53 4.74 -13.54
N ASN A 304 6.73 5.77 -14.36
CA ASN A 304 7.54 6.96 -14.04
C ASN A 304 6.75 8.07 -13.34
N LEU A 305 5.58 7.76 -12.80
CA LEU A 305 4.67 8.74 -12.18
C LEU A 305 4.62 8.61 -10.66
N THR A 306 4.22 9.71 -10.03
CA THR A 306 3.90 9.80 -8.58
C THR A 306 5.09 9.45 -7.68
N SER A 307 4.89 8.59 -6.68
CA SER A 307 5.92 8.19 -5.72
C SER A 307 6.87 7.10 -6.22
N LEU A 308 6.60 6.45 -7.36
CA LEU A 308 7.36 5.27 -7.78
C LEU A 308 8.84 5.58 -8.04
N PRO A 309 9.21 6.71 -8.72
CA PRO A 309 10.62 7.09 -8.87
C PRO A 309 11.30 7.44 -7.54
N GLU A 310 10.57 8.02 -6.58
CA GLU A 310 11.08 8.29 -5.24
C GLU A 310 11.41 6.98 -4.51
N VAL A 311 10.57 5.97 -4.62
CA VAL A 311 10.72 4.70 -3.90
C VAL A 311 11.79 3.83 -4.55
N ALA A 312 11.70 3.54 -5.83
CA ALA A 312 12.62 2.61 -6.49
C ALA A 312 13.96 3.25 -6.90
N GLY A 313 14.05 4.58 -7.12
CA GLY A 313 15.30 5.26 -7.50
C GLY A 313 15.90 4.66 -8.78
N SER A 314 17.20 4.28 -8.75
CA SER A 314 17.89 3.61 -9.84
C SER A 314 17.56 2.12 -9.98
N ALA A 315 16.86 1.53 -9.01
CA ALA A 315 16.57 0.09 -8.97
C ALA A 315 15.42 -0.37 -9.88
N ALA A 316 14.96 0.48 -10.81
CA ALA A 316 13.87 0.14 -11.72
C ALA A 316 14.11 0.67 -13.14
N LEU A 317 13.58 -0.06 -14.13
CA LEU A 317 13.35 0.46 -15.47
C LEU A 317 12.03 1.22 -15.48
N TYR A 318 12.08 2.49 -15.88
CA TYR A 318 10.88 3.32 -15.90
C TYR A 318 10.28 3.41 -17.30
N CYS A 319 8.94 3.48 -17.34
CA CYS A 319 8.16 3.72 -18.54
C CYS A 319 6.95 4.62 -18.23
N ASN A 320 6.41 5.25 -19.26
CA ASN A 320 5.14 5.92 -19.16
C ASN A 320 4.01 4.87 -19.01
N PRO A 321 3.25 4.85 -17.89
CA PRO A 321 2.22 3.85 -17.66
C PRO A 321 1.04 3.92 -18.64
N PHE A 322 0.94 4.99 -19.42
CA PHE A 322 -0.06 5.14 -20.49
C PHE A 322 0.40 4.69 -21.85
N ASN A 323 1.70 4.37 -22.02
CA ASN A 323 2.30 3.96 -23.30
C ASN A 323 2.60 2.45 -23.29
N ILE A 324 1.77 1.69 -24.02
CA ILE A 324 1.90 0.22 -24.10
C ILE A 324 3.25 -0.16 -24.71
N ALA A 325 3.70 0.54 -25.76
CA ALA A 325 4.96 0.22 -26.44
C ALA A 325 6.19 0.41 -25.52
N GLU A 326 6.20 1.45 -24.66
CA GLU A 326 7.28 1.62 -23.69
C GLU A 326 7.31 0.50 -22.65
N ILE A 327 6.14 0.07 -22.15
CA ILE A 327 6.05 -1.05 -21.20
C ILE A 327 6.60 -2.32 -21.86
N THR A 328 6.18 -2.59 -23.12
CA THR A 328 6.64 -3.72 -23.92
C THR A 328 8.16 -3.68 -24.13
N GLU A 329 8.70 -2.51 -24.47
CA GLU A 329 10.14 -2.32 -24.66
C GLU A 329 10.93 -2.67 -23.40
N LYS A 330 10.47 -2.23 -22.21
CA LYS A 330 11.14 -2.55 -20.94
C LYS A 330 11.07 -4.04 -20.60
N MET A 331 9.97 -4.72 -20.93
CA MET A 331 9.88 -6.18 -20.84
C MET A 331 10.94 -6.87 -21.73
N ASN A 332 11.06 -6.44 -22.99
CA ASN A 332 12.06 -6.97 -23.93
C ASN A 332 13.49 -6.73 -23.44
N GLN A 333 13.81 -5.48 -23.05
CA GLN A 333 15.13 -5.12 -22.54
C GLN A 333 15.55 -6.00 -21.35
N LEU A 334 14.62 -6.24 -20.43
CA LEU A 334 14.94 -7.00 -19.23
C LEU A 334 15.07 -8.49 -19.51
N GLU A 335 14.20 -9.06 -20.33
CA GLU A 335 14.28 -10.49 -20.67
C GLU A 335 15.60 -10.81 -21.40
N GLN A 336 16.06 -9.94 -22.25
CA GLN A 336 17.24 -10.16 -23.10
C GLN A 336 18.59 -9.87 -22.44
N SER A 337 18.61 -9.24 -21.25
CA SER A 337 19.85 -8.80 -20.60
C SER A 337 20.01 -9.31 -19.18
N ASN A 338 20.78 -10.38 -19.00
CA ASN A 338 21.17 -10.88 -17.68
C ASN A 338 22.00 -9.85 -16.89
N GLU A 339 22.81 -9.04 -17.57
CA GLU A 339 23.59 -7.97 -16.94
C GLU A 339 22.68 -6.92 -16.32
N LEU A 340 21.66 -6.47 -17.07
CA LEU A 340 20.66 -5.52 -16.56
C LEU A 340 19.86 -6.09 -15.40
N GLN A 341 19.45 -7.36 -15.47
CA GLN A 341 18.78 -8.05 -14.36
C GLN A 341 19.67 -8.06 -13.11
N HIS A 342 20.96 -8.38 -13.26
CA HIS A 342 21.91 -8.41 -12.15
C HIS A 342 22.13 -7.01 -11.55
N GLN A 343 22.28 -5.99 -12.39
CA GLN A 343 22.41 -4.59 -11.96
C GLN A 343 21.20 -4.16 -11.12
N LEU A 344 19.98 -4.32 -11.66
CA LEU A 344 18.75 -3.90 -10.98
C LEU A 344 18.51 -4.68 -9.68
N ARG A 345 18.89 -5.95 -9.63
CA ARG A 345 18.86 -6.76 -8.39
C ARG A 345 19.76 -6.16 -7.33
N THR A 346 21.00 -5.85 -7.66
CA THR A 346 21.97 -5.28 -6.72
C THR A 346 21.54 -3.92 -6.22
N GLU A 347 21.10 -3.05 -7.12
CA GLU A 347 20.60 -1.72 -6.77
C GLU A 347 19.34 -1.80 -5.91
N GLY A 348 18.43 -2.75 -6.21
CA GLY A 348 17.21 -2.98 -5.43
C GLY A 348 17.50 -3.41 -3.99
N LEU A 349 18.37 -4.40 -3.81
CA LEU A 349 18.77 -4.87 -2.47
C LEU A 349 19.42 -3.75 -1.64
N ASN A 350 20.30 -2.96 -2.24
CA ASN A 350 20.93 -1.82 -1.57
C ASN A 350 19.90 -0.74 -1.18
N ARG A 351 19.02 -0.39 -2.11
CA ARG A 351 18.01 0.64 -1.87
C ARG A 351 16.98 0.24 -0.84
N SER A 352 16.60 -1.03 -0.79
CA SER A 352 15.62 -1.53 0.18
C SER A 352 16.01 -1.29 1.64
N GLN A 353 17.31 -1.17 1.94
CA GLN A 353 17.84 -0.89 3.28
C GLN A 353 17.44 0.49 3.83
N LEU A 354 17.00 1.41 2.97
CA LEU A 354 16.54 2.74 3.39
C LEU A 354 15.15 2.72 4.03
N PHE A 355 14.41 1.62 3.88
CA PHE A 355 13.01 1.52 4.27
C PHE A 355 12.82 0.53 5.41
N SER A 356 12.22 1.01 6.49
CA SER A 356 12.02 0.20 7.71
C SER A 356 10.75 0.61 8.43
N TRP A 357 9.98 -0.36 8.88
CA TRP A 357 8.84 -0.11 9.76
C TRP A 357 9.25 0.45 11.13
N ASP A 358 10.45 0.13 11.60
CA ASP A 358 10.98 0.68 12.85
C ASP A 358 11.24 2.18 12.71
N HIS A 359 11.84 2.60 11.60
CA HIS A 359 12.05 4.01 11.31
C HIS A 359 10.71 4.75 11.13
N SER A 360 9.75 4.15 10.44
CA SER A 360 8.41 4.68 10.27
C SER A 360 7.70 4.89 11.61
N ALA A 361 7.73 3.88 12.49
CA ALA A 361 7.14 3.95 13.82
C ALA A 361 7.83 5.00 14.72
N ALA A 362 9.16 5.13 14.63
CA ALA A 362 9.91 6.15 15.36
C ALA A 362 9.51 7.58 14.92
N ILE A 363 9.31 7.81 13.62
CA ILE A 363 8.79 9.09 13.12
C ILE A 363 7.38 9.35 13.63
N VAL A 364 6.49 8.36 13.56
CA VAL A 364 5.12 8.46 14.09
C VAL A 364 5.15 8.82 15.57
N TRP A 365 5.99 8.15 16.34
CA TRP A 365 6.15 8.42 17.76
C TRP A 365 6.65 9.85 18.04
N LYS A 366 7.66 10.30 17.30
CA LYS A 366 8.17 11.68 17.39
C LYS A 366 7.06 12.71 17.21
N GLU A 367 6.18 12.52 16.22
CA GLU A 367 5.06 13.42 15.97
C GLU A 367 3.98 13.32 17.06
N ILE A 368 3.71 12.12 17.59
CA ILE A 368 2.82 11.95 18.75
C ILE A 368 3.39 12.73 19.95
N LYS A 369 4.66 12.52 20.27
CA LYS A 369 5.34 13.18 21.40
C LYS A 369 5.38 14.71 21.26
N ALA A 370 5.49 15.23 20.05
CA ALA A 370 5.53 16.67 19.79
C ALA A 370 4.18 17.39 19.99
N THR A 371 3.09 16.66 20.27
CA THR A 371 1.76 17.25 20.54
C THR A 371 1.51 17.54 22.03
N PHE A 372 2.47 17.29 22.90
CA PHE A 372 2.39 17.49 24.37
C PHE A 372 3.26 18.63 24.88
#